data_22dea834876678b465deb3eb4cf8730e
#
_entry.id   22dea834876678b465deb3eb4cf8730e
#
_cell.length_a   1.000
_cell.length_b   1.000
_cell.length_c   1.000
_cell.angle_alpha   90.00
_cell.angle_beta   90.00
_cell.angle_gamma   90.00
#
_symmetry.space_group_name_H-M   'P 1'
#
loop_
_entity.id
_entity.type
_entity.pdbx_description
1 polymer ?
#
loop_
_entity_poly.entity_id
_entity_poly.type
_entity_poly.pdbx_seq_one_letter_code
_entity_poly.pdbx_strand_id
1 'polypeptide(L)'
;MSLPMLSPTAALPDAGPINDSSAVVQAFRRINKSIHEFSKAVDREYGITGPQLWAMRIIDELESCSAGDLAERLFVHPSTITGVIQRLEDKALIDRRRRPDDRRAVVLRLTPAGKKLLHRGPIEDHGHIAKALQGMATGDVSRLRHLLDSLVEQMDMGEVEARLLSDD
;
A
#
# COMPACT_ATOMS: atom_id res chain seq x y z
N MET A 1 25.75 -37.01 -20.59
CA MET A 1 24.58 -37.11 -19.67
C MET A 1 23.75 -35.86 -19.87
N SER A 2 22.72 -35.97 -20.71
CA SER A 2 21.85 -34.84 -21.08
C SER A 2 20.73 -34.72 -20.04
N LEU A 3 20.55 -33.54 -19.50
CA LEU A 3 19.41 -33.20 -18.64
C LEU A 3 18.12 -33.13 -19.48
N PRO A 4 17.00 -33.68 -19.01
CA PRO A 4 15.74 -33.58 -19.71
C PRO A 4 15.23 -32.15 -19.71
N MET A 5 14.89 -31.67 -20.91
CA MET A 5 14.17 -30.40 -21.13
C MET A 5 12.82 -30.47 -20.44
N LEU A 6 12.58 -29.57 -19.50
CA LEU A 6 11.26 -29.35 -18.92
C LEU A 6 10.35 -28.79 -20.02
N SER A 7 9.36 -29.56 -20.39
CA SER A 7 8.30 -29.16 -21.33
C SER A 7 7.54 -27.93 -20.81
N PRO A 8 7.12 -27.00 -21.70
CA PRO A 8 6.38 -25.84 -21.30
C PRO A 8 4.95 -26.20 -20.89
N THR A 9 4.57 -25.68 -19.76
CA THR A 9 3.19 -25.31 -19.37
C THR A 9 2.10 -26.32 -19.73
N ALA A 10 1.86 -27.24 -18.81
CA ALA A 10 0.57 -27.91 -18.77
C ALA A 10 -0.51 -26.82 -18.61
N ALA A 11 -1.39 -26.70 -19.61
CA ALA A 11 -2.58 -25.89 -19.53
C ALA A 11 -3.36 -26.32 -18.28
N LEU A 12 -3.62 -25.39 -17.38
CA LEU A 12 -4.53 -25.62 -16.27
C LEU A 12 -5.88 -26.07 -16.83
N PRO A 13 -6.54 -27.07 -16.24
CA PRO A 13 -7.84 -27.50 -16.72
C PRO A 13 -8.81 -26.32 -16.66
N ASP A 14 -9.61 -26.16 -17.69
CA ASP A 14 -10.67 -25.17 -17.85
C ASP A 14 -11.70 -25.35 -16.72
N ALA A 15 -11.40 -24.74 -15.57
CA ALA A 15 -12.32 -24.67 -14.44
C ALA A 15 -13.31 -23.55 -14.77
N GLY A 16 -14.56 -23.91 -15.03
CA GLY A 16 -15.61 -23.00 -15.47
C GLY A 16 -15.70 -21.71 -14.63
N PRO A 17 -16.34 -20.65 -15.13
CA PRO A 17 -16.23 -19.27 -14.67
C PRO A 17 -16.55 -19.04 -13.18
N ILE A 18 -17.34 -19.90 -12.56
CA ILE A 18 -17.66 -19.83 -11.12
C ILE A 18 -16.48 -20.23 -10.23
N ASN A 19 -15.66 -21.16 -10.68
CA ASN A 19 -14.50 -21.64 -9.92
C ASN A 19 -13.35 -20.63 -9.95
N ASP A 20 -13.15 -19.94 -11.07
CA ASP A 20 -12.10 -18.93 -11.22
C ASP A 20 -12.40 -17.68 -10.37
N SER A 21 -13.64 -17.21 -10.34
CA SER A 21 -14.03 -16.08 -9.50
C SER A 21 -13.81 -16.37 -8.00
N SER A 22 -14.17 -17.58 -7.55
CA SER A 22 -13.91 -18.01 -6.18
C SER A 22 -12.42 -18.08 -5.87
N ALA A 23 -11.61 -18.58 -6.79
CA ALA A 23 -10.15 -18.64 -6.64
C ALA A 23 -9.53 -17.24 -6.56
N VAL A 24 -10.01 -16.29 -7.37
CA VAL A 24 -9.59 -14.88 -7.31
C VAL A 24 -9.93 -14.26 -5.96
N VAL A 25 -11.17 -14.43 -5.46
CA VAL A 25 -11.58 -13.94 -4.14
C VAL A 25 -10.71 -14.54 -3.02
N GLN A 26 -10.38 -15.83 -3.10
CA GLN A 26 -9.48 -16.47 -2.14
C GLN A 26 -8.05 -15.89 -2.21
N ALA A 27 -7.55 -15.56 -3.41
CA ALA A 27 -6.27 -14.90 -3.57
C ALA A 27 -6.26 -13.52 -2.90
N PHE A 28 -7.30 -12.71 -3.07
CA PHE A 28 -7.45 -11.42 -2.38
C PHE A 28 -7.47 -11.57 -0.87
N ARG A 29 -8.19 -12.56 -0.32
CA ARG A 29 -8.19 -12.82 1.13
C ARG A 29 -6.80 -13.15 1.66
N ARG A 30 -6.01 -13.93 0.92
CA ARG A 30 -4.62 -14.26 1.29
C ARG A 30 -3.72 -13.04 1.24
N ILE A 31 -3.87 -12.20 0.19
CA ILE A 31 -3.13 -10.94 0.05
C ILE A 31 -3.47 -10.02 1.23
N ASN A 32 -4.75 -9.82 1.52
CA ASN A 32 -5.19 -8.96 2.63
C ASN A 32 -4.65 -9.46 3.99
N LYS A 33 -4.69 -10.77 4.23
CA LYS A 33 -4.07 -11.36 5.42
C LYS A 33 -2.58 -11.02 5.51
N SER A 34 -1.83 -11.12 4.40
CA SER A 34 -0.41 -10.80 4.38
C SER A 34 -0.15 -9.31 4.67
N ILE A 35 -0.98 -8.40 4.14
CA ILE A 35 -0.92 -6.95 4.43
C ILE A 35 -1.12 -6.71 5.92
N HIS A 36 -2.14 -7.35 6.51
CA HIS A 36 -2.46 -7.20 7.93
C HIS A 36 -1.34 -7.74 8.85
N GLU A 37 -0.79 -8.90 8.53
CA GLU A 37 0.35 -9.47 9.26
C GLU A 37 1.59 -8.57 9.17
N PHE A 38 1.85 -7.99 8.01
CA PHE A 38 2.92 -7.01 7.83
C PHE A 38 2.68 -5.75 8.67
N SER A 39 1.45 -5.20 8.66
CA SER A 39 1.10 -4.03 9.48
C SER A 39 1.33 -4.30 10.97
N LYS A 40 0.92 -5.47 11.47
CA LYS A 40 1.18 -5.87 12.86
C LYS A 40 2.67 -6.03 13.20
N ALA A 41 3.46 -6.52 12.26
CA ALA A 41 4.90 -6.64 12.44
C ALA A 41 5.56 -5.26 12.53
N VAL A 42 5.17 -4.33 11.66
CA VAL A 42 5.63 -2.94 11.64
C VAL A 42 5.25 -2.23 12.96
N ASP A 43 4.02 -2.37 13.42
CA ASP A 43 3.58 -1.76 14.69
C ASP A 43 4.39 -2.29 15.87
N ARG A 44 4.59 -3.58 15.95
CA ARG A 44 5.36 -4.21 17.05
C ARG A 44 6.83 -3.77 17.05
N GLU A 45 7.45 -3.58 15.89
CA GLU A 45 8.88 -3.29 15.77
C GLU A 45 9.17 -1.78 15.79
N TYR A 46 8.31 -0.98 15.17
CA TYR A 46 8.52 0.46 14.98
C TYR A 46 7.52 1.34 15.71
N GLY A 47 6.49 0.76 16.31
CA GLY A 47 5.43 1.49 16.99
C GLY A 47 4.57 2.34 16.07
N ILE A 48 4.48 1.99 14.79
CA ILE A 48 3.61 2.64 13.79
C ILE A 48 2.85 1.59 12.99
N THR A 49 1.62 1.90 12.60
CA THR A 49 0.81 1.00 11.78
C THR A 49 1.21 1.04 10.30
N GLY A 50 0.77 0.05 9.52
CA GLY A 50 0.98 0.02 8.06
C GLY A 50 0.52 1.30 7.35
N PRO A 51 -0.71 1.80 7.59
CA PRO A 51 -1.18 3.08 7.04
C PRO A 51 -0.31 4.28 7.43
N GLN A 52 0.19 4.32 8.66
CA GLN A 52 1.11 5.38 9.10
C GLN A 52 2.45 5.30 8.35
N LEU A 53 2.98 4.09 8.15
CA LEU A 53 4.18 3.89 7.36
C LEU A 53 4.00 4.34 5.91
N TRP A 54 2.89 3.97 5.27
CA TRP A 54 2.61 4.38 3.89
C TRP A 54 2.45 5.89 3.76
N ALA A 55 1.77 6.53 4.72
CA ALA A 55 1.67 7.98 4.78
C ALA A 55 3.06 8.64 4.86
N MET A 56 3.94 8.13 5.72
CA MET A 56 5.31 8.63 5.84
C MET A 56 6.11 8.47 4.55
N ARG A 57 5.95 7.36 3.82
CA ARG A 57 6.63 7.14 2.54
C ARG A 57 6.20 8.13 1.47
N ILE A 58 4.89 8.36 1.34
CA ILE A 58 4.36 9.34 0.39
C ILE A 58 4.88 10.75 0.72
N ILE A 59 4.91 11.12 2.01
CA ILE A 59 5.45 12.41 2.45
C ILE A 59 6.95 12.52 2.14
N ASP A 60 7.73 11.45 2.27
CA ASP A 60 9.15 11.44 1.95
C ASP A 60 9.39 11.54 0.44
N GLU A 61 8.65 10.78 -0.36
CA GLU A 61 8.71 10.79 -1.83
C GLU A 61 8.40 12.18 -2.41
N LEU A 62 7.38 12.85 -1.87
CA LEU A 62 6.96 14.19 -2.32
C LEU A 62 7.72 15.33 -1.63
N GLU A 63 8.64 15.01 -0.70
CA GLU A 63 9.32 15.96 0.20
C GLU A 63 8.35 16.78 1.08
N SER A 64 7.17 17.07 0.57
CA SER A 64 6.05 17.68 1.29
C SER A 64 4.75 17.53 0.50
N CYS A 65 3.63 17.33 1.19
CA CYS A 65 2.31 17.24 0.56
C CYS A 65 1.22 17.84 1.47
N SER A 66 0.07 18.19 0.90
CA SER A 66 -1.12 18.52 1.69
C SER A 66 -1.78 17.25 2.25
N ALA A 67 -2.69 17.42 3.21
CA ALA A 67 -3.53 16.30 3.68
C ALA A 67 -4.43 15.75 2.56
N GLY A 68 -4.86 16.60 1.62
CA GLY A 68 -5.64 16.19 0.44
C GLY A 68 -4.83 15.30 -0.49
N ASP A 69 -3.62 15.73 -0.87
CA ASP A 69 -2.72 14.93 -1.72
C ASP A 69 -2.41 13.56 -1.09
N LEU A 70 -2.24 13.54 0.24
CA LEU A 70 -1.98 12.31 0.97
C LEU A 70 -3.19 11.37 0.97
N ALA A 71 -4.39 11.90 1.18
CA ALA A 71 -5.64 11.14 1.13
C ALA A 71 -5.88 10.53 -0.26
N GLU A 72 -5.70 11.33 -1.32
CA GLU A 72 -5.83 10.89 -2.71
C GLU A 72 -4.85 9.75 -3.03
N ARG A 73 -3.57 9.90 -2.68
CA ARG A 73 -2.55 8.88 -2.96
C ARG A 73 -2.73 7.59 -2.15
N LEU A 74 -3.33 7.68 -0.98
CA LEU A 74 -3.66 6.51 -0.15
C LEU A 74 -5.03 5.92 -0.49
N PHE A 75 -5.78 6.54 -1.41
CA PHE A 75 -7.15 6.12 -1.76
C PHE A 75 -8.07 6.05 -0.55
N VAL A 76 -7.95 7.02 0.38
CA VAL A 76 -8.76 7.08 1.60
C VAL A 76 -9.54 8.38 1.68
N HIS A 77 -10.66 8.33 2.43
CA HIS A 77 -11.43 9.54 2.67
C HIS A 77 -10.63 10.56 3.51
N PRO A 78 -10.79 11.90 3.28
CA PRO A 78 -10.11 12.94 4.06
C PRO A 78 -10.29 12.86 5.58
N SER A 79 -11.41 12.32 6.06
CA SER A 79 -11.62 12.10 7.49
C SER A 79 -10.70 11.03 8.07
N THR A 80 -10.47 9.96 7.33
CA THR A 80 -9.58 8.85 7.72
C THR A 80 -8.14 9.32 7.82
N ILE A 81 -7.66 10.08 6.81
CA ILE A 81 -6.28 10.56 6.80
C ILE A 81 -5.98 11.54 7.93
N THR A 82 -7.00 12.29 8.39
CA THR A 82 -6.84 13.19 9.53
C THR A 82 -6.39 12.45 10.78
N GLY A 83 -6.97 11.28 11.07
CA GLY A 83 -6.56 10.45 12.21
C GLY A 83 -5.15 9.89 12.07
N VAL A 84 -4.75 9.48 10.85
CA VAL A 84 -3.38 9.02 10.57
C VAL A 84 -2.36 10.15 10.79
N ILE A 85 -2.64 11.34 10.25
CA ILE A 85 -1.79 12.52 10.40
C ILE A 85 -1.64 12.88 11.89
N GLN A 86 -2.74 12.94 12.65
CA GLN A 86 -2.70 13.28 14.07
C GLN A 86 -1.81 12.31 14.85
N ARG A 87 -1.97 11.01 14.64
CA ARG A 87 -1.14 9.99 15.32
C ARG A 87 0.35 10.11 14.96
N LEU A 88 0.68 10.51 13.73
CA LEU A 88 2.07 10.73 13.31
C LEU A 88 2.65 12.03 13.91
N GLU A 89 1.84 13.08 14.05
CA GLU A 89 2.21 14.32 14.75
C GLU A 89 2.42 14.06 16.24
N ASP A 90 1.53 13.31 16.90
CA ASP A 90 1.64 12.94 18.33
C ASP A 90 2.93 12.16 18.61
N LYS A 91 3.40 11.38 17.63
CA LYS A 91 4.69 10.65 17.69
C LYS A 91 5.88 11.51 17.24
N ALA A 92 5.67 12.78 16.90
CA ALA A 92 6.68 13.69 16.37
C ALA A 92 7.42 13.17 15.13
N LEU A 93 6.75 12.35 14.29
CA LEU A 93 7.31 11.77 13.06
C LEU A 93 7.09 12.67 11.85
N ILE A 94 6.05 13.48 11.88
CA ILE A 94 5.76 14.53 10.89
C ILE A 94 5.50 15.86 11.57
N ASP A 95 5.64 16.94 10.82
CA ASP A 95 5.22 18.29 11.24
C ASP A 95 4.40 18.97 10.13
N ARG A 96 3.58 19.95 10.58
CA ARG A 96 2.83 20.84 9.67
C ARG A 96 3.63 22.11 9.46
N ARG A 97 3.81 22.49 8.20
CA ARG A 97 4.47 23.74 7.84
C ARG A 97 3.61 24.56 6.90
N ARG A 98 3.69 25.87 7.03
CA ARG A 98 3.13 26.77 6.01
C ARG A 98 4.08 26.83 4.83
N ARG A 99 3.54 26.82 3.62
CA ARG A 99 4.35 27.00 2.43
C ARG A 99 4.98 28.39 2.42
N PRO A 100 6.25 28.51 2.00
CA PRO A 100 6.92 29.82 1.92
C PRO A 100 6.27 30.74 0.89
N ASP A 101 5.75 30.17 -0.19
CA ASP A 101 5.11 30.85 -1.32
C ASP A 101 3.61 31.12 -1.10
N ASP A 102 2.94 30.34 -0.26
CA ASP A 102 1.55 30.54 0.13
C ASP A 102 1.35 30.21 1.62
N ARG A 103 1.29 31.24 2.45
CA ARG A 103 1.08 31.10 3.89
C ARG A 103 -0.27 30.51 4.29
N ARG A 104 -1.22 30.42 3.35
CA ARG A 104 -2.54 29.79 3.60
C ARG A 104 -2.45 28.27 3.42
N ALA A 105 -1.52 27.79 2.61
CA ALA A 105 -1.31 26.38 2.36
C ALA A 105 -0.47 25.74 3.48
N VAL A 106 -1.03 24.70 4.10
CA VAL A 106 -0.35 23.88 5.10
C VAL A 106 0.09 22.59 4.43
N VAL A 107 1.36 22.25 4.59
CA VAL A 107 1.95 21.00 4.07
C VAL A 107 2.55 20.18 5.21
N LEU A 108 2.53 18.88 5.02
CA LEU A 108 3.12 17.87 5.90
C LEU A 108 4.55 17.59 5.45
N ARG A 109 5.46 17.40 6.40
CA ARG A 109 6.84 16.99 6.17
C ARG A 109 7.28 15.98 7.21
N LEU A 110 8.18 15.08 6.82
CA LEU A 110 8.86 14.24 7.79
C LEU A 110 9.79 15.07 8.68
N THR A 111 9.75 14.80 9.96
CA THR A 111 10.76 15.29 10.90
C THR A 111 12.08 14.49 10.72
N PRO A 112 13.21 14.96 11.29
CA PRO A 112 14.42 14.15 11.34
C PRO A 112 14.21 12.77 12.00
N ALA A 113 13.34 12.70 13.02
CA ALA A 113 12.96 11.45 13.67
C ALA A 113 12.17 10.54 12.71
N GLY A 114 11.20 11.10 11.97
CA GLY A 114 10.43 10.39 10.96
C GLY A 114 11.32 9.84 9.85
N LYS A 115 12.23 10.64 9.30
CA LYS A 115 13.21 10.19 8.30
C LYS A 115 14.09 9.06 8.84
N LYS A 116 14.60 9.21 10.05
CA LYS A 116 15.42 8.19 10.70
C LYS A 116 14.65 6.89 10.90
N LEU A 117 13.37 6.95 11.28
CA LEU A 117 12.52 5.77 11.44
C LEU A 117 12.33 5.08 10.09
N LEU A 118 11.98 5.84 9.06
CA LEU A 118 11.71 5.32 7.72
C LEU A 118 12.93 4.62 7.10
N HIS A 119 14.17 5.10 7.38
CA HIS A 119 15.40 4.54 6.85
C HIS A 119 16.07 3.50 7.76
N ARG A 120 15.50 3.20 8.94
CA ARG A 120 16.15 2.33 9.94
C ARG A 120 15.98 0.84 9.71
N GLY A 121 15.03 0.43 8.91
CA GLY A 121 14.68 -0.97 8.87
C GLY A 121 14.50 -1.52 7.47
N PRO A 122 14.39 -2.84 7.36
CA PRO A 122 13.89 -3.50 6.17
C PRO A 122 12.40 -3.25 6.02
N ILE A 123 11.97 -1.99 6.16
CA ILE A 123 10.67 -1.54 5.74
C ILE A 123 10.74 -1.51 4.21
N GLU A 124 10.99 -2.69 3.64
CA GLU A 124 10.97 -2.90 2.20
C GLU A 124 9.61 -2.43 1.69
N ASP A 125 9.64 -1.71 0.59
CA ASP A 125 8.47 -1.18 -0.06
C ASP A 125 7.36 -2.24 -0.12
N HIS A 126 6.22 -1.95 0.52
CA HIS A 126 5.03 -2.82 0.52
C HIS A 126 5.22 -4.27 1.03
N GLY A 127 6.29 -4.58 1.75
CA GLY A 127 6.49 -5.89 2.38
C GLY A 127 6.53 -7.06 1.39
N HIS A 128 5.85 -8.15 1.76
CA HIS A 128 5.85 -9.38 0.95
C HIS A 128 5.27 -9.22 -0.46
N ILE A 129 4.37 -8.26 -0.68
CA ILE A 129 3.74 -8.03 -2.00
C ILE A 129 4.75 -7.47 -2.98
N ALA A 130 5.50 -6.42 -2.60
CA ALA A 130 6.51 -5.84 -3.48
C ALA A 130 7.58 -6.87 -3.84
N LYS A 131 8.04 -7.65 -2.87
CA LYS A 131 9.00 -8.72 -3.12
C LYS A 131 8.44 -9.79 -4.07
N ALA A 132 7.18 -10.15 -3.92
CA ALA A 132 6.52 -11.09 -4.84
C ALA A 132 6.43 -10.51 -6.25
N LEU A 133 6.04 -9.24 -6.41
CA LEU A 133 5.97 -8.56 -7.71
C LEU A 133 7.34 -8.43 -8.37
N GLN A 134 8.39 -8.15 -7.61
CA GLN A 134 9.78 -8.13 -8.11
C GLN A 134 10.25 -9.50 -8.66
N GLY A 135 9.72 -10.58 -8.12
CA GLY A 135 9.99 -11.95 -8.60
C GLY A 135 9.20 -12.37 -9.85
N MET A 136 8.25 -11.56 -10.30
CA MET A 136 7.45 -11.83 -11.50
C MET A 136 8.10 -11.27 -12.76
N ALA A 137 7.79 -11.84 -13.92
CA ALA A 137 8.19 -11.27 -15.20
C ALA A 137 7.50 -9.91 -15.42
N THR A 138 8.24 -8.92 -15.98
CA THR A 138 7.72 -7.56 -16.20
C THR A 138 6.40 -7.53 -16.97
N GLY A 139 6.23 -8.41 -17.97
CA GLY A 139 5.00 -8.53 -18.74
C GLY A 139 3.80 -9.01 -17.91
N ASP A 140 4.03 -9.91 -16.95
CA ASP A 140 2.97 -10.42 -16.06
C ASP A 140 2.57 -9.37 -15.03
N VAL A 141 3.52 -8.58 -14.50
CA VAL A 141 3.21 -7.45 -13.62
C VAL A 141 2.35 -6.41 -14.35
N SER A 142 2.69 -6.08 -15.60
CA SER A 142 1.89 -5.15 -16.41
C SER A 142 0.48 -5.69 -16.67
N ARG A 143 0.35 -6.96 -17.01
CA ARG A 143 -0.95 -7.61 -17.23
C ARG A 143 -1.78 -7.64 -15.95
N LEU A 144 -1.16 -7.99 -14.81
CA LEU A 144 -1.81 -7.99 -13.51
C LEU A 144 -2.34 -6.60 -13.15
N ARG A 145 -1.52 -5.55 -13.37
CA ARG A 145 -1.95 -4.17 -13.15
C ARG A 145 -3.22 -3.84 -13.94
N HIS A 146 -3.23 -4.08 -15.26
CA HIS A 146 -4.40 -3.81 -16.09
C HIS A 146 -5.66 -4.56 -15.66
N LEU A 147 -5.51 -5.84 -15.25
CA LEU A 147 -6.64 -6.64 -14.78
C LEU A 147 -7.18 -6.12 -13.44
N LEU A 148 -6.31 -5.68 -12.54
CA LEU A 148 -6.70 -5.07 -11.28
C LEU A 148 -7.37 -3.70 -11.49
N ASP A 149 -6.82 -2.86 -12.38
CA ASP A 149 -7.43 -1.58 -12.73
C ASP A 149 -8.85 -1.79 -13.26
N SER A 150 -9.04 -2.72 -14.19
CA SER A 150 -10.36 -3.06 -14.73
C SER A 150 -11.32 -3.62 -13.67
N LEU A 151 -10.82 -4.43 -12.73
CA LEU A 151 -11.64 -4.95 -11.62
C LEU A 151 -12.09 -3.82 -10.70
N VAL A 152 -11.20 -2.90 -10.35
CA VAL A 152 -11.51 -1.73 -9.52
C VAL A 152 -12.56 -0.84 -10.18
N GLU A 153 -12.45 -0.58 -11.50
CA GLU A 153 -13.45 0.18 -12.26
C GLU A 153 -14.84 -0.48 -12.22
N GLN A 154 -14.90 -1.82 -12.27
CA GLN A 154 -16.17 -2.55 -12.22
C GLN A 154 -16.79 -2.63 -10.82
N MET A 155 -16.01 -2.43 -9.77
CA MET A 155 -16.50 -2.50 -8.38
C MET A 155 -17.25 -1.25 -7.93
N ASP A 156 -17.30 -0.20 -8.76
CA ASP A 156 -17.90 1.10 -8.41
C ASP A 156 -17.47 1.57 -7.00
N MET A 157 -16.16 1.77 -6.86
CA MET A 157 -15.51 2.08 -5.58
C MET A 157 -15.93 3.43 -4.98
N GLY A 158 -16.92 4.11 -5.56
CA GLY A 158 -17.43 5.37 -5.02
C GLY A 158 -18.04 5.27 -3.61
N GLU A 159 -18.36 4.08 -3.12
CA GLU A 159 -18.95 3.83 -1.80
C GLU A 159 -18.11 2.93 -0.88
N VAL A 160 -17.02 2.32 -1.36
CA VAL A 160 -16.11 1.57 -0.49
C VAL A 160 -15.18 2.54 0.23
N GLU A 161 -15.81 3.46 0.97
CA GLU A 161 -15.09 4.28 1.95
C GLU A 161 -14.30 3.36 2.88
N ALA A 162 -13.09 3.74 3.06
CA ALA A 162 -12.03 3.24 3.92
C ALA A 162 -12.43 2.72 5.32
N ARG A 163 -13.45 1.88 5.43
CA ARG A 163 -13.75 1.09 6.65
C ARG A 163 -12.61 0.13 7.00
N LEU A 164 -11.77 -0.23 6.03
CA LEU A 164 -10.66 -1.17 6.23
C LEU A 164 -9.46 -0.57 6.99
N LEU A 165 -9.41 0.75 7.17
CA LEU A 165 -8.34 1.42 7.93
C LEU A 165 -8.79 1.96 9.28
N SER A 166 -10.06 1.79 9.66
CA SER A 166 -10.63 2.31 10.90
C SER A 166 -10.84 1.27 12.00
N ASP A 167 -10.62 -0.01 11.74
CA ASP A 167 -10.71 -1.08 12.73
C ASP A 167 -9.32 -1.41 13.33
N ASP A 168 -8.77 -0.42 14.06
CA ASP A 168 -7.75 -0.62 15.11
C ASP A 168 -7.89 0.46 16.18
#